data_0352c016b3814060dd4ade351a069d55
#
_entry.id   0352c016b3814060dd4ade351a069d55
#
_cell.length_a   1.000
_cell.length_b   1.000
_cell.length_c   1.000
_cell.angle_alpha   90.00
_cell.angle_beta   90.00
_cell.angle_gamma   90.00
#
_symmetry.space_group_name_H-M   'P 1'
#
loop_
_entity.id
_entity.type
_entity.pdbx_description
1 polymer ?
#
loop_
_entity_poly.entity_id
_entity_poly.type
_entity_poly.pdbx_seq_one_letter_code
_entity_poly.pdbx_strand_id
1 'polypeptide(L)'
;MHDNLIFLLCTAISYYIYCGGALKIGYTVLTPRPVNRLPSTVVFPINFSVLCLVAALELELIANWILFLIILSIEFLILFPSDKLGAFFLTLLCILCGMAVNLLLRAAFSLVLRIPLASFSPFDFLRVSSAVIGFMLTGLGLRWLSGSRYAASLARILRLRRHLPFLLWIMVVLFVSLTLHLLLYLRLDYSPLPKLWSLASCLFALLGLYWSLCYAARLSYLDHLHLQNTTLQKALAFRQVQEAQLAAASNQDALTGLPNRRAAQQTLTHWLEQDTPFALCLIDLDGLKQVNDVHGHNQGDQYILTVSGLLQHACRKDEDALFRFGGDEFILLFHNMTRDSARQRLESISEALAQTEANMPMAFSYGIALRQPNDTLDTIIQRADAQMYDMKHAHKSRQSRDLKEEVRVNKE
;
A
#
# COMPACT_ATOMS: atom_id res chain seq x y z
N MET A 1 -52.13 36.95 16.71
CA MET A 1 -50.75 37.53 16.66
C MET A 1 -49.73 36.73 17.45
N HIS A 2 -50.03 36.28 18.69
CA HIS A 2 -49.08 35.50 19.48
C HIS A 2 -48.63 34.17 18.82
N ASP A 3 -49.59 33.43 18.23
CA ASP A 3 -49.29 32.14 17.60
C ASP A 3 -48.33 32.25 16.40
N ASN A 4 -48.50 33.31 15.59
CA ASN A 4 -47.65 33.58 14.43
C ASN A 4 -46.19 33.90 14.87
N LEU A 5 -46.00 34.57 16.01
CA LEU A 5 -44.69 34.90 16.52
C LEU A 5 -43.96 33.65 17.04
N ILE A 6 -44.67 32.75 17.74
CA ILE A 6 -44.13 31.47 18.23
C ILE A 6 -43.68 30.60 17.04
N PHE A 7 -44.52 30.51 16.01
CA PHE A 7 -44.16 29.74 14.80
C PHE A 7 -42.95 30.31 14.06
N LEU A 8 -42.86 31.64 13.96
CA LEU A 8 -41.69 32.29 13.35
C LEU A 8 -40.43 32.01 14.14
N LEU A 9 -40.49 32.07 15.48
CA LEU A 9 -39.39 31.73 16.38
C LEU A 9 -38.95 30.27 16.25
N CYS A 10 -39.89 29.33 16.24
CA CYS A 10 -39.60 27.90 16.07
C CYS A 10 -38.97 27.63 14.71
N THR A 11 -39.44 28.26 13.64
CA THR A 11 -38.86 28.15 12.30
C THR A 11 -37.45 28.72 12.28
N ALA A 12 -37.20 29.87 12.90
CA ALA A 12 -35.88 30.48 12.97
C ALA A 12 -34.88 29.58 13.69
N ILE A 13 -35.26 29.02 14.84
CA ILE A 13 -34.40 28.12 15.62
C ILE A 13 -34.08 26.84 14.84
N SER A 14 -35.08 26.18 14.26
CA SER A 14 -34.89 24.96 13.49
C SER A 14 -34.03 25.18 12.24
N TYR A 15 -34.25 26.30 11.56
CA TYR A 15 -33.45 26.69 10.40
C TYR A 15 -31.99 27.04 10.77
N TYR A 16 -31.79 27.70 11.92
CA TYR A 16 -30.44 27.92 12.48
C TYR A 16 -29.71 26.60 12.74
N ILE A 17 -30.40 25.59 13.29
CA ILE A 17 -29.83 24.24 13.51
C ILE A 17 -29.45 23.61 12.17
N TYR A 18 -30.30 23.77 11.13
CA TYR A 18 -30.02 23.26 9.79
C TYR A 18 -28.78 23.91 9.16
N CYS A 19 -28.72 25.24 9.13
CA CYS A 19 -27.58 25.99 8.60
C CYS A 19 -26.27 25.63 9.35
N GLY A 20 -26.35 25.56 10.68
CA GLY A 20 -25.21 25.15 11.50
C GLY A 20 -24.72 23.73 11.24
N GLY A 21 -25.65 22.81 10.93
CA GLY A 21 -25.33 21.45 10.50
C GLY A 21 -24.64 21.40 9.14
N ALA A 22 -25.19 22.13 8.16
CA ALA A 22 -24.64 22.23 6.81
C ALA A 22 -23.22 22.85 6.79
N LEU A 23 -23.01 23.93 7.54
CA LEU A 23 -21.71 24.57 7.68
C LEU A 23 -20.71 23.63 8.38
N LYS A 24 -21.15 22.97 9.46
CA LYS A 24 -20.26 22.08 10.22
C LYS A 24 -19.73 20.92 9.37
N ILE A 25 -20.59 20.27 8.58
CA ILE A 25 -20.13 19.20 7.68
C ILE A 25 -19.22 19.76 6.59
N GLY A 26 -19.50 20.97 6.05
CA GLY A 26 -18.63 21.65 5.11
C GLY A 26 -17.20 21.83 5.66
N TYR A 27 -17.08 22.39 6.86
CA TYR A 27 -15.78 22.60 7.52
C TYR A 27 -15.08 21.32 7.94
N THR A 28 -15.80 20.21 8.11
CA THR A 28 -15.20 18.92 8.47
C THR A 28 -14.67 18.18 7.26
N VAL A 29 -15.39 18.29 6.13
CA VAL A 29 -15.14 17.46 4.95
C VAL A 29 -14.28 18.18 3.90
N LEU A 30 -14.54 19.48 3.70
CA LEU A 30 -13.73 20.33 2.83
C LEU A 30 -12.66 21.02 3.67
N THR A 31 -11.42 20.99 3.22
CA THR A 31 -10.33 21.71 3.87
C THR A 31 -10.47 23.21 3.59
N PRO A 32 -10.90 24.04 4.55
CA PRO A 32 -11.01 25.47 4.33
C PRO A 32 -9.58 26.07 4.30
N ARG A 33 -9.35 27.02 3.40
CA ARG A 33 -8.26 27.97 3.63
C ARG A 33 -8.60 28.77 4.90
N PRO A 34 -7.64 29.03 5.80
CA PRO A 34 -7.92 29.58 7.13
C PRO A 34 -8.54 30.97 7.16
N VAL A 35 -8.74 31.61 6.02
CA VAL A 35 -9.11 33.04 5.92
C VAL A 35 -10.62 33.28 6.04
N ASN A 36 -11.53 32.33 5.77
CA ASN A 36 -12.97 32.63 5.61
C ASN A 36 -13.86 31.68 6.46
N ARG A 37 -13.59 31.55 7.75
CA ARG A 37 -14.62 30.99 8.65
C ARG A 37 -15.67 32.07 8.94
N LEU A 38 -16.60 32.27 8.03
CA LEU A 38 -17.81 33.07 8.35
C LEU A 38 -18.60 32.32 9.44
N PRO A 39 -18.81 32.89 10.60
CA PRO A 39 -19.59 32.25 11.64
C PRO A 39 -21.02 32.02 11.17
N SER A 40 -21.64 30.95 11.61
CA SER A 40 -23.07 30.66 11.34
C SER A 40 -24.01 31.83 11.69
N THR A 41 -23.57 32.69 12.59
CA THR A 41 -24.26 33.93 12.99
C THR A 41 -24.36 34.98 11.86
N VAL A 42 -23.48 34.93 10.85
CA VAL A 42 -23.54 35.86 9.68
C VAL A 42 -24.33 35.21 8.55
N VAL A 43 -24.13 33.92 8.30
CA VAL A 43 -24.82 33.19 7.22
C VAL A 43 -26.31 33.03 7.50
N PHE A 44 -26.68 32.78 8.77
CA PHE A 44 -28.05 32.54 9.18
C PHE A 44 -28.99 33.71 8.90
N PRO A 45 -28.70 34.99 9.27
CA PRO A 45 -29.62 36.10 9.03
C PRO A 45 -29.94 36.31 7.54
N ILE A 46 -28.94 36.12 6.67
CA ILE A 46 -29.12 36.25 5.21
C ILE A 46 -30.10 35.19 4.73
N ASN A 47 -29.84 33.94 5.06
CA ASN A 47 -30.66 32.81 4.64
C ASN A 47 -32.06 32.85 5.24
N PHE A 48 -32.19 33.28 6.50
CA PHE A 48 -33.48 33.41 7.16
C PHE A 48 -34.32 34.56 6.55
N SER A 49 -33.68 35.68 6.19
CA SER A 49 -34.35 36.77 5.49
C SER A 49 -34.92 36.34 4.13
N VAL A 50 -34.14 35.48 3.40
CA VAL A 50 -34.64 34.90 2.14
C VAL A 50 -35.79 33.93 2.39
N LEU A 51 -35.75 33.11 3.43
CA LEU A 51 -36.84 32.22 3.81
C LEU A 51 -38.14 33.02 4.12
N CYS A 52 -38.03 34.14 4.87
CA CYS A 52 -39.14 35.03 5.16
C CYS A 52 -39.67 35.69 3.90
N LEU A 53 -38.79 36.15 3.00
CA LEU A 53 -39.19 36.75 1.72
C LEU A 53 -39.95 35.76 0.84
N VAL A 54 -39.45 34.53 0.71
CA VAL A 54 -40.08 33.44 -0.03
C VAL A 54 -41.44 33.09 0.55
N ALA A 55 -41.58 33.09 1.87
CA ALA A 55 -42.88 32.88 2.53
C ALA A 55 -43.86 34.06 2.28
N ALA A 56 -43.34 35.29 2.29
CA ALA A 56 -44.18 36.51 2.02
C ALA A 56 -44.63 36.62 0.56
N LEU A 57 -43.80 36.10 -0.38
CA LEU A 57 -44.14 36.08 -1.81
C LEU A 57 -45.01 34.87 -2.20
N GLU A 58 -45.38 34.02 -1.26
CA GLU A 58 -46.17 32.79 -1.47
C GLU A 58 -45.65 31.92 -2.63
N LEU A 59 -44.33 31.85 -2.81
CA LEU A 59 -43.73 31.08 -3.89
C LEU A 59 -44.13 29.62 -3.83
N GLU A 60 -44.34 29.05 -5.01
CA GLU A 60 -44.60 27.62 -5.14
C GLU A 60 -43.44 26.77 -4.55
N LEU A 61 -43.80 25.60 -4.03
CA LEU A 61 -42.86 24.73 -3.34
C LEU A 61 -41.66 24.34 -4.21
N ILE A 62 -41.86 24.20 -5.53
CA ILE A 62 -40.80 23.94 -6.50
C ILE A 62 -39.80 25.10 -6.57
N ALA A 63 -40.32 26.32 -6.74
CA ALA A 63 -39.50 27.53 -6.81
C ALA A 63 -38.68 27.72 -5.53
N ASN A 64 -39.26 27.41 -4.37
CA ASN A 64 -38.59 27.48 -3.08
C ASN A 64 -37.35 26.58 -3.03
N TRP A 65 -37.46 25.29 -3.41
CA TRP A 65 -36.33 24.37 -3.34
C TRP A 65 -35.24 24.69 -4.37
N ILE A 66 -35.61 25.20 -5.54
CA ILE A 66 -34.64 25.67 -6.55
C ILE A 66 -33.89 26.89 -6.02
N LEU A 67 -34.60 27.86 -5.40
CA LEU A 67 -33.98 29.06 -4.82
C LEU A 67 -33.01 28.67 -3.68
N PHE A 68 -33.41 27.76 -2.77
CA PHE A 68 -32.51 27.23 -1.73
C PHE A 68 -31.26 26.55 -2.29
N LEU A 69 -31.41 25.78 -3.37
CA LEU A 69 -30.27 25.16 -4.04
C LEU A 69 -29.28 26.24 -4.56
N ILE A 70 -29.79 27.29 -5.19
CA ILE A 70 -28.97 28.38 -5.73
C ILE A 70 -28.25 29.12 -4.61
N ILE A 71 -28.97 29.53 -3.56
CA ILE A 71 -28.37 30.28 -2.44
C ILE A 71 -27.34 29.49 -1.72
N LEU A 72 -27.63 28.25 -1.34
CA LEU A 72 -26.69 27.38 -0.64
C LEU A 72 -25.48 27.04 -1.52
N SER A 73 -25.66 26.92 -2.85
CA SER A 73 -24.56 26.75 -3.80
C SER A 73 -23.60 27.94 -3.81
N ILE A 74 -24.17 29.16 -3.87
CA ILE A 74 -23.37 30.39 -3.84
C ILE A 74 -22.60 30.51 -2.52
N GLU A 75 -23.25 30.25 -1.39
CA GLU A 75 -22.60 30.27 -0.08
C GLU A 75 -21.44 29.29 0.04
N PHE A 76 -21.65 28.04 -0.34
CA PHE A 76 -20.59 27.03 -0.29
C PHE A 76 -19.45 27.34 -1.27
N LEU A 77 -19.74 27.92 -2.44
CA LEU A 77 -18.70 28.34 -3.40
C LEU A 77 -17.88 29.53 -2.86
N ILE A 78 -18.50 30.44 -2.10
CA ILE A 78 -17.80 31.55 -1.45
C ILE A 78 -16.94 31.02 -0.29
N LEU A 79 -17.49 30.14 0.53
CA LEU A 79 -16.80 29.59 1.70
C LEU A 79 -15.67 28.63 1.35
N PHE A 80 -15.80 27.88 0.26
CA PHE A 80 -14.86 26.85 -0.17
C PHE A 80 -14.39 27.05 -1.62
N PRO A 81 -13.77 28.17 -1.97
CA PRO A 81 -13.42 28.52 -3.35
C PRO A 81 -12.37 27.57 -3.96
N SER A 82 -11.59 26.89 -3.12
CA SER A 82 -10.54 25.94 -3.53
C SER A 82 -11.09 24.60 -4.02
N ASP A 83 -12.31 24.23 -3.65
CA ASP A 83 -12.94 22.97 -4.06
C ASP A 83 -14.40 23.16 -4.49
N LYS A 84 -14.57 23.74 -5.69
CA LYS A 84 -15.89 24.06 -6.25
C LYS A 84 -16.79 22.82 -6.44
N LEU A 85 -16.22 21.69 -6.86
CA LEU A 85 -16.97 20.44 -7.04
C LEU A 85 -17.41 19.85 -5.70
N GLY A 86 -16.52 19.87 -4.70
CA GLY A 86 -16.86 19.45 -3.34
C GLY A 86 -17.90 20.35 -2.69
N ALA A 87 -17.82 21.67 -2.91
CA ALA A 87 -18.81 22.63 -2.46
C ALA A 87 -20.21 22.33 -3.04
N PHE A 88 -20.28 22.11 -4.36
CA PHE A 88 -21.52 21.77 -5.04
C PHE A 88 -22.10 20.42 -4.60
N PHE A 89 -21.23 19.43 -4.40
CA PHE A 89 -21.61 18.12 -3.85
C PHE A 89 -22.26 18.26 -2.47
N LEU A 90 -21.65 19.01 -1.56
CA LEU A 90 -22.20 19.22 -0.21
C LEU A 90 -23.51 20.01 -0.24
N THR A 91 -23.63 20.99 -1.12
CA THR A 91 -24.88 21.67 -1.35
C THR A 91 -26.02 20.72 -1.73
N LEU A 92 -25.78 19.87 -2.74
CA LEU A 92 -26.75 18.86 -3.16
C LEU A 92 -27.08 17.88 -2.03
N LEU A 93 -26.08 17.44 -1.26
CA LEU A 93 -26.30 16.56 -0.11
C LEU A 93 -27.21 17.17 0.93
N CYS A 94 -26.95 18.43 1.33
CA CYS A 94 -27.76 19.14 2.30
C CYS A 94 -29.19 19.35 1.81
N ILE A 95 -29.35 19.80 0.55
CA ILE A 95 -30.67 20.07 -0.05
C ILE A 95 -31.48 18.79 -0.22
N LEU A 96 -30.87 17.70 -0.74
CA LEU A 96 -31.54 16.40 -0.90
C LEU A 96 -32.06 15.86 0.42
N CYS A 97 -31.19 15.87 1.46
CA CYS A 97 -31.59 15.43 2.80
C CYS A 97 -32.74 16.30 3.34
N GLY A 98 -32.62 17.62 3.26
CA GLY A 98 -33.64 18.56 3.74
C GLY A 98 -34.95 18.38 3.01
N MET A 99 -34.93 18.30 1.68
CA MET A 99 -36.11 18.12 0.83
C MET A 99 -36.79 16.78 1.09
N ALA A 100 -36.04 15.69 1.09
CA ALA A 100 -36.58 14.34 1.31
C ALA A 100 -37.23 14.17 2.69
N VAL A 101 -36.58 14.68 3.75
CA VAL A 101 -37.15 14.65 5.12
C VAL A 101 -38.40 15.53 5.24
N ASN A 102 -38.37 16.74 4.66
CA ASN A 102 -39.52 17.64 4.70
C ASN A 102 -40.75 17.06 3.96
N LEU A 103 -40.52 16.51 2.75
CA LEU A 103 -41.61 15.89 1.97
C LEU A 103 -42.15 14.61 2.64
N LEU A 104 -41.26 13.80 3.25
CA LEU A 104 -41.66 12.64 4.01
C LEU A 104 -42.57 12.99 5.18
N LEU A 105 -42.23 14.03 5.95
CA LEU A 105 -43.05 14.51 7.06
C LEU A 105 -44.40 15.04 6.58
N ARG A 106 -44.45 15.82 5.49
CA ARG A 106 -45.72 16.31 4.89
C ARG A 106 -46.60 15.17 4.45
N ALA A 107 -46.02 14.16 3.76
CA ALA A 107 -46.79 13.00 3.32
C ALA A 107 -47.33 12.17 4.52
N ALA A 108 -46.53 12.01 5.57
CA ALA A 108 -46.93 11.35 6.80
C ALA A 108 -48.08 12.09 7.51
N PHE A 109 -47.96 13.41 7.70
CA PHE A 109 -49.02 14.22 8.29
C PHE A 109 -50.31 14.20 7.45
N SER A 110 -50.15 14.34 6.11
CA SER A 110 -51.30 14.26 5.18
C SER A 110 -52.03 12.92 5.27
N LEU A 111 -51.29 11.81 5.46
CA LEU A 111 -51.88 10.47 5.59
C LEU A 111 -52.62 10.30 6.92
N VAL A 112 -51.99 10.67 8.03
CA VAL A 112 -52.53 10.53 9.40
C VAL A 112 -53.75 11.40 9.60
N LEU A 113 -53.68 12.64 9.15
CA LEU A 113 -54.76 13.64 9.32
C LEU A 113 -55.84 13.55 8.23
N ARG A 114 -55.66 12.70 7.22
CA ARG A 114 -56.59 12.53 6.07
C ARG A 114 -56.86 13.80 5.28
N ILE A 115 -55.89 14.72 5.20
CA ILE A 115 -55.96 15.97 4.43
C ILE A 115 -55.23 15.83 3.08
N PRO A 116 -55.57 16.61 2.04
CA PRO A 116 -54.84 16.61 0.77
C PRO A 116 -53.40 17.08 0.95
N LEU A 117 -52.47 16.61 0.08
CA LEU A 117 -51.08 17.07 0.04
C LEU A 117 -50.99 18.59 -0.28
N ALA A 118 -51.95 19.12 -1.04
CA ALA A 118 -52.01 20.53 -1.40
C ALA A 118 -52.50 21.48 -0.28
N SER A 119 -53.10 20.94 0.81
CA SER A 119 -53.67 21.73 1.91
C SER A 119 -52.64 22.37 2.83
N PHE A 120 -51.37 22.26 2.53
CA PHE A 120 -50.31 22.94 3.30
C PHE A 120 -50.11 24.38 2.83
N SER A 121 -51.02 25.29 3.18
CA SER A 121 -50.89 26.71 2.86
C SER A 121 -49.73 27.39 3.58
N PRO A 122 -49.23 28.53 3.12
CA PRO A 122 -48.04 29.19 3.71
C PRO A 122 -48.13 29.49 5.20
N PHE A 123 -49.32 29.72 5.72
CA PHE A 123 -49.57 30.09 7.13
C PHE A 123 -50.23 28.98 7.95
N ASP A 124 -50.34 27.78 7.39
CA ASP A 124 -50.96 26.66 8.10
C ASP A 124 -50.03 26.07 9.15
N PHE A 125 -50.57 25.80 10.35
CA PHE A 125 -49.86 25.14 11.46
C PHE A 125 -49.12 23.87 11.00
N LEU A 126 -49.73 23.09 10.13
CA LEU A 126 -49.17 21.83 9.63
C LEU A 126 -47.98 22.03 8.70
N ARG A 127 -48.02 23.05 7.83
CA ARG A 127 -46.87 23.38 6.96
C ARG A 127 -45.68 23.83 7.77
N VAL A 128 -45.91 24.75 8.73
CA VAL A 128 -44.86 25.26 9.61
C VAL A 128 -44.29 24.13 10.47
N SER A 129 -45.13 23.28 11.06
CA SER A 129 -44.69 22.16 11.90
C SER A 129 -43.84 21.16 11.11
N SER A 130 -44.25 20.82 9.87
CA SER A 130 -43.45 19.90 9.03
C SER A 130 -42.09 20.50 8.65
N ALA A 131 -42.05 21.81 8.36
CA ALA A 131 -40.79 22.50 8.04
C ALA A 131 -39.87 22.61 9.25
N VAL A 132 -40.40 22.97 10.43
CA VAL A 132 -39.65 23.06 11.70
C VAL A 132 -39.03 21.74 12.05
N ILE A 133 -39.82 20.68 12.07
CA ILE A 133 -39.31 19.32 12.38
C ILE A 133 -38.30 18.84 11.30
N GLY A 134 -38.61 19.11 10.03
CA GLY A 134 -37.73 18.72 8.90
C GLY A 134 -36.36 19.39 8.97
N PHE A 135 -36.29 20.71 9.20
CA PHE A 135 -35.03 21.44 9.36
C PHE A 135 -34.25 20.96 10.59
N MET A 136 -34.95 20.76 11.72
CA MET A 136 -34.32 20.28 12.94
C MET A 136 -33.70 18.90 12.76
N LEU A 137 -34.48 17.93 12.24
CA LEU A 137 -33.99 16.56 12.03
C LEU A 137 -32.82 16.53 11.03
N THR A 138 -32.92 17.24 9.93
CA THR A 138 -31.86 17.31 8.93
C THR A 138 -30.59 17.97 9.50
N GLY A 139 -30.74 19.10 10.20
CA GLY A 139 -29.60 19.79 10.81
C GLY A 139 -28.88 18.97 11.86
N LEU A 140 -29.62 18.26 12.72
CA LEU A 140 -29.06 17.34 13.70
C LEU A 140 -28.38 16.13 13.01
N GLY A 141 -29.01 15.59 11.96
CA GLY A 141 -28.42 14.51 11.16
C GLY A 141 -27.10 14.91 10.49
N LEU A 142 -27.01 16.11 9.91
CA LEU A 142 -25.78 16.66 9.33
C LEU A 142 -24.69 16.89 10.40
N ARG A 143 -25.08 17.36 11.60
CA ARG A 143 -24.16 17.51 12.73
C ARG A 143 -23.62 16.16 13.20
N TRP A 144 -24.49 15.15 13.32
CA TRP A 144 -24.09 13.79 13.66
C TRP A 144 -23.15 13.22 12.59
N LEU A 145 -23.50 13.38 11.31
CA LEU A 145 -22.67 12.94 10.19
C LEU A 145 -21.28 13.56 10.24
N SER A 146 -21.17 14.86 10.57
CA SER A 146 -19.88 15.57 10.67
C SER A 146 -18.97 15.05 11.78
N GLY A 147 -19.53 14.52 12.88
CA GLY A 147 -18.78 13.91 13.99
C GLY A 147 -18.52 12.41 13.84
N SER A 148 -19.07 11.79 12.82
CA SER A 148 -19.01 10.34 12.63
C SER A 148 -17.80 9.90 11.80
N ARG A 149 -17.49 8.60 11.84
CA ARG A 149 -16.49 7.98 10.95
C ARG A 149 -16.80 8.15 9.45
N TYR A 150 -18.06 8.43 9.13
CA TYR A 150 -18.49 8.65 7.74
C TYR A 150 -17.99 9.98 7.16
N ALA A 151 -17.75 11.00 8.00
CA ALA A 151 -17.15 12.26 7.56
C ALA A 151 -15.75 12.07 6.95
N ALA A 152 -14.93 11.22 7.55
CA ALA A 152 -13.62 10.88 7.01
C ALA A 152 -13.69 10.14 5.66
N SER A 153 -14.70 9.29 5.47
CA SER A 153 -14.96 8.61 4.20
C SER A 153 -15.40 9.59 3.12
N LEU A 154 -16.28 10.51 3.48
CA LEU A 154 -16.76 11.58 2.61
C LEU A 154 -15.62 12.51 2.16
N ALA A 155 -14.75 12.92 3.10
CA ALA A 155 -13.56 13.71 2.79
C ALA A 155 -12.60 12.97 1.82
N ARG A 156 -12.46 11.67 1.94
CA ARG A 156 -11.65 10.86 0.99
C ARG A 156 -12.25 10.84 -0.41
N ILE A 157 -13.58 10.64 -0.53
CA ILE A 157 -14.29 10.67 -1.83
C ILE A 157 -14.02 11.99 -2.54
N LEU A 158 -14.10 13.10 -1.81
CA LEU A 158 -13.89 14.43 -2.37
C LEU A 158 -12.43 14.69 -2.77
N ARG A 159 -11.47 14.17 -2.01
CA ARG A 159 -10.02 14.29 -2.32
C ARG A 159 -9.63 13.48 -3.57
N LEU A 160 -10.08 12.24 -3.68
CA LEU A 160 -9.70 11.35 -4.79
C LEU A 160 -10.38 11.72 -6.12
N ARG A 161 -11.49 12.47 -6.07
CA ARG A 161 -12.25 13.02 -7.23
C ARG A 161 -12.69 12.01 -8.30
N ARG A 162 -12.16 10.78 -8.31
CA ARG A 162 -12.39 9.79 -9.36
C ARG A 162 -13.87 9.39 -9.50
N HIS A 163 -14.56 9.22 -8.37
CA HIS A 163 -15.94 8.78 -8.34
C HIS A 163 -16.94 9.95 -8.13
N LEU A 164 -16.43 11.16 -7.92
CA LEU A 164 -17.23 12.34 -7.62
C LEU A 164 -18.21 12.73 -8.75
N PRO A 165 -17.83 12.73 -10.04
CA PRO A 165 -18.76 13.07 -11.12
C PRO A 165 -19.96 12.10 -11.20
N PHE A 166 -19.72 10.81 -11.00
CA PHE A 166 -20.79 9.80 -10.99
C PHE A 166 -21.76 10.01 -9.82
N LEU A 167 -21.23 10.29 -8.62
CA LEU A 167 -22.05 10.62 -7.46
C LEU A 167 -22.87 11.90 -7.68
N LEU A 168 -22.26 12.95 -8.20
CA LEU A 168 -22.95 14.20 -8.53
C LEU A 168 -24.10 13.94 -9.52
N TRP A 169 -23.87 13.13 -10.54
CA TRP A 169 -24.90 12.75 -11.49
C TRP A 169 -26.09 12.05 -10.81
N ILE A 170 -25.84 11.08 -9.94
CA ILE A 170 -26.90 10.40 -9.16
C ILE A 170 -27.67 11.42 -8.30
N MET A 171 -26.96 12.32 -7.62
CA MET A 171 -27.59 13.31 -6.75
C MET A 171 -28.44 14.31 -7.54
N VAL A 172 -28.00 14.71 -8.73
CA VAL A 172 -28.80 15.55 -9.64
C VAL A 172 -30.05 14.82 -10.09
N VAL A 173 -29.94 13.56 -10.47
CA VAL A 173 -31.10 12.73 -10.86
C VAL A 173 -32.09 12.59 -9.70
N LEU A 174 -31.60 12.33 -8.48
CA LEU A 174 -32.45 12.26 -7.28
C LEU A 174 -33.14 13.63 -6.99
N PHE A 175 -32.41 14.75 -7.15
CA PHE A 175 -32.96 16.08 -6.97
C PHE A 175 -34.06 16.37 -7.99
N VAL A 176 -33.82 16.09 -9.26
CA VAL A 176 -34.83 16.26 -10.33
C VAL A 176 -36.06 15.36 -10.06
N SER A 177 -35.84 14.12 -9.67
CA SER A 177 -36.92 13.18 -9.32
C SER A 177 -37.77 13.67 -8.18
N LEU A 178 -37.18 14.16 -7.07
CA LEU A 178 -37.92 14.72 -5.95
C LEU A 178 -38.59 16.06 -6.32
N THR A 179 -37.98 16.86 -7.19
CA THR A 179 -38.60 18.11 -7.68
C THR A 179 -39.80 17.82 -8.55
N LEU A 180 -39.75 16.85 -9.47
CA LEU A 180 -40.90 16.40 -10.24
C LEU A 180 -41.98 15.83 -9.35
N HIS A 181 -41.61 15.16 -8.27
CA HIS A 181 -42.54 14.61 -7.29
C HIS A 181 -43.37 15.72 -6.59
N LEU A 182 -42.85 16.95 -6.47
CA LEU A 182 -43.58 18.11 -5.92
C LEU A 182 -44.82 18.45 -6.72
N LEU A 183 -44.93 18.06 -8.00
CA LEU A 183 -46.15 18.26 -8.79
C LEU A 183 -47.37 17.56 -8.20
N LEU A 184 -47.20 16.49 -7.42
CA LEU A 184 -48.27 15.82 -6.70
C LEU A 184 -48.87 16.71 -5.60
N TYR A 185 -48.10 17.67 -5.06
CA TYR A 185 -48.54 18.57 -4.01
C TYR A 185 -49.39 19.75 -4.53
N LEU A 186 -49.54 19.86 -5.84
CA LEU A 186 -50.43 20.83 -6.46
C LEU A 186 -51.88 20.34 -6.59
N ARG A 187 -52.14 19.05 -6.34
CA ARG A 187 -53.47 18.44 -6.50
C ARG A 187 -54.17 18.30 -5.16
N LEU A 188 -55.45 18.70 -5.15
CA LEU A 188 -56.40 18.51 -4.03
C LEU A 188 -56.96 17.07 -4.06
N ASP A 189 -56.14 16.09 -3.79
CA ASP A 189 -56.53 14.68 -3.79
C ASP A 189 -56.52 14.13 -2.34
N TYR A 190 -57.65 13.61 -1.90
CA TYR A 190 -57.87 13.00 -0.58
C TYR A 190 -57.49 11.52 -0.55
N SER A 191 -57.24 10.91 -1.70
CA SER A 191 -56.90 9.49 -1.77
C SER A 191 -55.57 9.17 -1.04
N PRO A 192 -55.44 7.98 -0.47
CA PRO A 192 -54.22 7.58 0.22
C PRO A 192 -53.08 7.26 -0.75
N LEU A 193 -53.37 6.95 -2.01
CA LEU A 193 -52.40 6.43 -2.98
C LEU A 193 -51.26 7.43 -3.29
N PRO A 194 -51.52 8.71 -3.64
CA PRO A 194 -50.47 9.72 -3.85
C PRO A 194 -49.59 9.96 -2.61
N LYS A 195 -50.21 9.87 -1.41
CA LYS A 195 -49.50 10.05 -0.14
C LYS A 195 -48.53 8.90 0.15
N LEU A 196 -48.99 7.68 -0.05
CA LEU A 196 -48.12 6.49 0.07
C LEU A 196 -47.01 6.49 -0.98
N TRP A 197 -47.34 6.90 -2.21
CA TRP A 197 -46.36 7.08 -3.26
C TRP A 197 -45.29 8.13 -2.90
N SER A 198 -45.71 9.24 -2.29
CA SER A 198 -44.81 10.27 -1.80
C SER A 198 -43.88 9.76 -0.71
N LEU A 199 -44.41 9.03 0.28
CA LEU A 199 -43.58 8.39 1.31
C LEU A 199 -42.57 7.41 0.71
N ALA A 200 -43.01 6.54 -0.19
CA ALA A 200 -42.13 5.56 -0.84
C ALA A 200 -41.03 6.23 -1.64
N SER A 201 -41.35 7.28 -2.41
CA SER A 201 -40.40 8.03 -3.23
C SER A 201 -39.33 8.74 -2.37
N CYS A 202 -39.71 9.34 -1.26
CA CYS A 202 -38.77 9.98 -0.33
C CYS A 202 -37.87 8.99 0.35
N LEU A 203 -38.40 7.83 0.81
CA LEU A 203 -37.63 6.76 1.38
C LEU A 203 -36.66 6.15 0.35
N PHE A 204 -37.12 5.95 -0.88
CA PHE A 204 -36.28 5.44 -1.97
C PHE A 204 -35.15 6.43 -2.28
N ALA A 205 -35.40 7.74 -2.30
CA ALA A 205 -34.36 8.76 -2.51
C ALA A 205 -33.32 8.74 -1.39
N LEU A 206 -33.73 8.66 -0.12
CA LEU A 206 -32.83 8.59 1.03
C LEU A 206 -32.00 7.30 1.02
N LEU A 207 -32.61 6.17 0.73
CA LEU A 207 -31.93 4.89 0.59
C LEU A 207 -30.95 4.91 -0.59
N GLY A 208 -31.35 5.41 -1.74
CA GLY A 208 -30.51 5.56 -2.93
C GLY A 208 -29.28 6.44 -2.66
N LEU A 209 -29.49 7.56 -1.96
CA LEU A 209 -28.40 8.42 -1.52
C LEU A 209 -27.45 7.70 -0.56
N TYR A 210 -27.98 7.00 0.44
CA TYR A 210 -27.19 6.22 1.39
C TYR A 210 -26.35 5.14 0.69
N TRP A 211 -26.97 4.33 -0.17
CA TRP A 211 -26.26 3.29 -0.90
C TRP A 211 -25.20 3.84 -1.85
N SER A 212 -25.48 4.94 -2.54
CA SER A 212 -24.50 5.56 -3.45
C SER A 212 -23.29 6.11 -2.69
N LEU A 213 -23.50 6.71 -1.52
CA LEU A 213 -22.43 7.17 -0.65
C LEU A 213 -21.60 6.01 -0.07
N CYS A 214 -22.26 4.95 0.38
CA CYS A 214 -21.58 3.75 0.87
C CYS A 214 -20.74 3.07 -0.23
N TYR A 215 -21.28 2.96 -1.43
CA TYR A 215 -20.58 2.39 -2.57
C TYR A 215 -19.34 3.22 -2.95
N ALA A 216 -19.50 4.54 -3.06
CA ALA A 216 -18.38 5.43 -3.34
C ALA A 216 -17.30 5.42 -2.24
N ALA A 217 -17.72 5.34 -0.97
CA ALA A 217 -16.80 5.20 0.16
C ALA A 217 -15.98 3.91 0.06
N ARG A 218 -16.63 2.80 -0.30
CA ARG A 218 -15.98 1.50 -0.49
C ARG A 218 -14.98 1.53 -1.65
N LEU A 219 -15.36 2.09 -2.79
CA LEU A 219 -14.46 2.23 -3.95
C LEU A 219 -13.25 3.10 -3.62
N SER A 220 -13.46 4.26 -2.99
CA SER A 220 -12.36 5.14 -2.57
C SER A 220 -11.41 4.48 -1.57
N TYR A 221 -11.92 3.61 -0.71
CA TYR A 221 -11.09 2.83 0.22
C TYR A 221 -10.24 1.80 -0.52
N LEU A 222 -10.83 1.08 -1.48
CA LEU A 222 -10.10 0.10 -2.31
C LEU A 222 -9.02 0.76 -3.17
N ASP A 223 -9.32 1.90 -3.79
CA ASP A 223 -8.34 2.68 -4.55
C ASP A 223 -7.16 3.14 -3.67
N HIS A 224 -7.43 3.55 -2.43
CA HIS A 224 -6.40 3.94 -1.48
C HIS A 224 -5.49 2.75 -1.10
N LEU A 225 -6.08 1.59 -0.80
CA LEU A 225 -5.31 0.37 -0.52
C LEU A 225 -4.46 -0.07 -1.72
N HIS A 226 -5.00 0.03 -2.92
CA HIS A 226 -4.27 -0.32 -4.14
C HIS A 226 -3.05 0.60 -4.35
N LEU A 227 -3.21 1.90 -4.13
CA LEU A 227 -2.11 2.86 -4.19
C LEU A 227 -1.02 2.57 -3.14
N GLN A 228 -1.41 2.26 -1.92
CA GLN A 228 -0.48 1.88 -0.86
C GLN A 228 0.30 0.60 -1.21
N ASN A 229 -0.38 -0.43 -1.71
CA ASN A 229 0.25 -1.68 -2.12
C ASN A 229 1.27 -1.47 -3.25
N THR A 230 0.92 -0.68 -4.26
CA THR A 230 1.85 -0.40 -5.38
C THR A 230 3.09 0.39 -4.93
N THR A 231 2.95 1.33 -4.00
CA THR A 231 4.10 2.06 -3.44
C THR A 231 4.99 1.17 -2.59
N LEU A 232 4.40 0.28 -1.78
CA LEU A 232 5.16 -0.69 -0.98
C LEU A 232 5.95 -1.67 -1.85
N GLN A 233 5.32 -2.21 -2.90
CA GLN A 233 5.98 -3.12 -3.85
C GLN A 233 7.18 -2.46 -4.54
N LYS A 234 7.04 -1.19 -4.96
CA LYS A 234 8.16 -0.43 -5.54
C LYS A 234 9.30 -0.22 -4.55
N ALA A 235 8.98 0.09 -3.29
CA ALA A 235 9.98 0.28 -2.25
C ALA A 235 10.74 -1.02 -1.93
N LEU A 236 10.04 -2.16 -1.89
CA LEU A 236 10.64 -3.49 -1.71
C LEU A 236 11.56 -3.86 -2.87
N ALA A 237 11.11 -3.67 -4.11
CA ALA A 237 11.93 -3.93 -5.31
C ALA A 237 13.21 -3.07 -5.32
N PHE A 238 13.10 -1.79 -4.94
CA PHE A 238 14.26 -0.90 -4.84
C PHE A 238 15.26 -1.38 -3.78
N ARG A 239 14.80 -1.79 -2.59
CA ARG A 239 15.66 -2.35 -1.54
C ARG A 239 16.37 -3.61 -1.99
N GLN A 240 15.68 -4.54 -2.64
CA GLN A 240 16.28 -5.77 -3.17
C GLN A 240 17.42 -5.48 -4.17
N VAL A 241 17.23 -4.49 -5.04
CA VAL A 241 18.28 -4.06 -5.98
C VAL A 241 19.48 -3.46 -5.22
N GLN A 242 19.25 -2.63 -4.21
CA GLN A 242 20.34 -2.07 -3.38
C GLN A 242 21.10 -3.16 -2.63
N GLU A 243 20.42 -4.12 -2.02
CA GLU A 243 21.05 -5.23 -1.32
C GLU A 243 21.90 -6.10 -2.28
N ALA A 244 21.38 -6.39 -3.48
CA ALA A 244 22.13 -7.10 -4.51
C ALA A 244 23.37 -6.31 -4.99
N GLN A 245 23.26 -4.99 -5.13
CA GLN A 245 24.41 -4.13 -5.48
C GLN A 245 25.44 -4.09 -4.37
N LEU A 246 25.05 -3.98 -3.09
CA LEU A 246 25.96 -4.02 -1.95
C LEU A 246 26.67 -5.39 -1.84
N ALA A 247 25.93 -6.49 -1.98
CA ALA A 247 26.48 -7.83 -2.01
C ALA A 247 27.47 -8.02 -3.19
N ALA A 248 27.13 -7.48 -4.37
CA ALA A 248 28.03 -7.51 -5.52
C ALA A 248 29.27 -6.61 -5.36
N ALA A 249 29.21 -5.57 -4.55
CA ALA A 249 30.33 -4.69 -4.25
C ALA A 249 31.27 -5.27 -3.17
N SER A 250 30.81 -6.24 -2.37
CA SER A 250 31.66 -6.90 -1.37
C SER A 250 32.67 -7.80 -2.07
N ASN A 251 33.95 -7.63 -1.75
CA ASN A 251 35.07 -8.45 -2.22
C ASN A 251 35.42 -9.59 -1.25
N GLN A 252 34.63 -9.79 -0.21
CA GLN A 252 34.86 -10.81 0.82
C GLN A 252 33.75 -11.86 0.82
N ASP A 253 34.11 -13.08 1.18
CA ASP A 253 33.19 -14.19 1.45
C ASP A 253 32.66 -14.07 2.89
N ALA A 254 31.36 -14.17 3.07
CA ALA A 254 30.70 -13.94 4.37
C ALA A 254 31.02 -15.02 5.41
N LEU A 255 31.30 -16.28 4.99
CA LEU A 255 31.59 -17.38 5.92
C LEU A 255 33.04 -17.36 6.37
N THR A 256 33.98 -17.27 5.41
CA THR A 256 35.42 -17.44 5.68
C THR A 256 36.16 -16.13 5.92
N GLY A 257 35.57 -14.98 5.57
CA GLY A 257 36.24 -13.69 5.56
C GLY A 257 37.33 -13.54 4.48
N LEU A 258 37.61 -14.60 3.70
CA LEU A 258 38.55 -14.55 2.60
C LEU A 258 38.02 -13.68 1.46
N PRO A 259 38.89 -13.13 0.61
CA PRO A 259 38.46 -12.52 -0.65
C PRO A 259 37.66 -13.54 -1.49
N ASN A 260 36.59 -13.08 -2.13
CA ASN A 260 35.69 -13.95 -2.87
C ASN A 260 36.10 -14.13 -4.35
N ARG A 261 35.28 -14.84 -5.14
CA ARG A 261 35.46 -15.06 -6.57
C ARG A 261 35.74 -13.78 -7.37
N ARG A 262 35.07 -12.68 -7.04
CA ARG A 262 35.25 -11.40 -7.73
C ARG A 262 36.65 -10.82 -7.46
N ALA A 263 37.08 -10.87 -6.21
CA ALA A 263 38.46 -10.46 -5.83
C ALA A 263 39.50 -11.34 -6.50
N ALA A 264 39.28 -12.67 -6.57
CA ALA A 264 40.15 -13.61 -7.28
C ALA A 264 40.30 -13.22 -8.75
N GLN A 265 39.19 -12.97 -9.45
CA GLN A 265 39.23 -12.55 -10.86
C GLN A 265 39.99 -11.23 -11.07
N GLN A 266 39.77 -10.24 -10.22
CA GLN A 266 40.48 -8.96 -10.28
C GLN A 266 42.00 -9.14 -10.07
N THR A 267 42.38 -9.89 -9.06
CA THR A 267 43.81 -10.15 -8.76
C THR A 267 44.48 -10.94 -9.87
N LEU A 268 43.83 -12.00 -10.37
CA LEU A 268 44.33 -12.81 -11.49
C LEU A 268 44.52 -11.97 -12.76
N THR A 269 43.53 -11.18 -13.13
CA THR A 269 43.63 -10.29 -14.30
C THR A 269 44.82 -9.33 -14.13
N HIS A 270 44.95 -8.69 -12.95
CA HIS A 270 46.07 -7.81 -12.66
C HIS A 270 47.42 -8.47 -12.77
N TRP A 271 47.60 -9.71 -12.21
CA TRP A 271 48.87 -10.45 -12.28
C TRP A 271 49.19 -10.92 -13.70
N LEU A 272 48.17 -11.27 -14.50
CA LEU A 272 48.35 -11.61 -15.91
C LEU A 272 48.78 -10.41 -16.73
N GLU A 273 48.18 -9.23 -16.51
CA GLU A 273 48.55 -7.96 -17.21
C GLU A 273 49.95 -7.48 -16.86
N GLN A 274 50.40 -7.67 -15.62
CA GLN A 274 51.74 -7.30 -15.16
C GLN A 274 52.84 -8.33 -15.48
N ASP A 275 52.52 -9.37 -16.20
CA ASP A 275 53.46 -10.41 -16.52
C ASP A 275 54.06 -11.13 -15.28
N THR A 276 53.39 -11.07 -14.15
CA THR A 276 53.82 -11.61 -12.88
C THR A 276 53.95 -13.14 -12.93
N PRO A 277 55.07 -13.77 -12.54
CA PRO A 277 55.20 -15.20 -12.47
C PRO A 277 54.45 -15.77 -11.25
N PHE A 278 53.51 -16.70 -11.43
CA PHE A 278 52.77 -17.33 -10.35
C PHE A 278 52.35 -18.77 -10.68
N ALA A 279 52.08 -19.53 -9.62
CA ALA A 279 51.38 -20.80 -9.69
C ALA A 279 49.94 -20.59 -9.19
N LEU A 280 48.94 -20.91 -10.02
CA LEU A 280 47.55 -20.99 -9.64
C LEU A 280 47.25 -22.41 -9.15
N CYS A 281 46.73 -22.54 -7.94
CA CYS A 281 46.21 -23.77 -7.39
C CYS A 281 44.69 -23.64 -7.25
N LEU A 282 43.94 -24.45 -7.99
CA LEU A 282 42.52 -24.64 -7.81
C LEU A 282 42.30 -25.81 -6.86
N ILE A 283 41.51 -25.60 -5.83
CA ILE A 283 41.32 -26.55 -4.72
C ILE A 283 39.82 -26.76 -4.54
N ASP A 284 39.39 -28.01 -4.37
CA ASP A 284 38.01 -28.41 -4.15
C ASP A 284 37.92 -29.34 -2.94
N LEU A 285 37.01 -29.12 -2.01
CA LEU A 285 36.81 -29.91 -0.79
C LEU A 285 36.15 -31.25 -1.11
N ASP A 286 36.83 -32.36 -0.79
CA ASP A 286 36.30 -33.68 -1.06
C ASP A 286 35.19 -34.06 -0.07
N GLY A 287 34.02 -34.49 -0.58
CA GLY A 287 32.93 -35.02 0.23
C GLY A 287 32.14 -34.01 1.03
N LEU A 288 32.29 -32.69 0.81
CA LEU A 288 31.53 -31.64 1.57
C LEU A 288 30.01 -31.85 1.50
N LYS A 289 29.47 -32.21 0.33
CA LYS A 289 28.06 -32.53 0.19
C LYS A 289 27.60 -33.66 1.11
N GLN A 290 28.42 -34.73 1.20
CA GLN A 290 28.13 -35.89 2.05
C GLN A 290 28.17 -35.51 3.54
N VAL A 291 29.11 -34.65 3.94
CA VAL A 291 29.17 -34.08 5.29
C VAL A 291 27.91 -33.28 5.60
N ASN A 292 27.48 -32.42 4.68
CA ASN A 292 26.24 -31.64 4.84
C ASN A 292 24.99 -32.53 4.98
N ASP A 293 24.91 -33.57 4.14
CA ASP A 293 23.76 -34.50 4.12
C ASP A 293 23.68 -35.36 5.40
N VAL A 294 24.83 -35.75 5.99
CA VAL A 294 24.89 -36.63 7.17
C VAL A 294 24.92 -35.84 8.49
N HIS A 295 25.71 -34.78 8.54
CA HIS A 295 26.00 -34.04 9.78
C HIS A 295 25.42 -32.64 9.83
N GLY A 296 24.71 -32.19 8.77
CA GLY A 296 24.09 -30.89 8.64
C GLY A 296 25.06 -29.79 8.21
N HIS A 297 24.48 -28.67 7.74
CA HIS A 297 25.22 -27.53 7.18
C HIS A 297 26.23 -26.91 8.15
N ASN A 298 25.93 -26.88 9.46
CA ASN A 298 26.86 -26.33 10.45
C ASN A 298 28.24 -27.11 10.47
N GLN A 299 28.21 -28.40 10.25
CA GLN A 299 29.46 -29.22 10.19
C GLN A 299 30.17 -28.98 8.86
N GLY A 300 29.43 -28.81 7.75
CA GLY A 300 30.02 -28.41 6.49
C GLY A 300 30.68 -27.03 6.54
N ASP A 301 30.09 -26.09 7.24
CA ASP A 301 30.65 -24.75 7.47
C ASP A 301 31.95 -24.86 8.29
N GLN A 302 32.00 -25.70 9.33
CA GLN A 302 33.21 -25.96 10.11
C GLN A 302 34.32 -26.60 9.24
N TYR A 303 33.98 -27.54 8.35
CA TYR A 303 34.91 -28.09 7.39
C TYR A 303 35.54 -27.00 6.50
N ILE A 304 34.69 -26.12 5.92
CA ILE A 304 35.14 -25.00 5.09
C ILE A 304 36.07 -24.07 5.88
N LEU A 305 35.70 -23.73 7.12
CA LEU A 305 36.49 -22.85 7.99
C LEU A 305 37.81 -23.46 8.37
N THR A 306 37.85 -24.77 8.69
CA THR A 306 39.10 -25.49 9.03
C THR A 306 40.08 -25.49 7.86
N VAL A 307 39.62 -25.87 6.66
CA VAL A 307 40.48 -25.85 5.47
C VAL A 307 40.91 -24.44 5.11
N SER A 308 40.00 -23.45 5.17
CA SER A 308 40.37 -22.06 4.87
C SER A 308 41.46 -21.53 5.81
N GLY A 309 41.39 -21.89 7.10
CA GLY A 309 42.42 -21.54 8.08
C GLY A 309 43.77 -22.16 7.77
N LEU A 310 43.82 -23.47 7.45
CA LEU A 310 45.07 -24.16 7.06
C LEU A 310 45.69 -23.60 5.78
N LEU A 311 44.86 -23.34 4.76
CA LEU A 311 45.32 -22.71 3.52
C LEU A 311 45.86 -21.29 3.77
N GLN A 312 45.21 -20.52 4.63
CA GLN A 312 45.64 -19.15 4.97
C GLN A 312 46.98 -19.16 5.73
N HIS A 313 47.17 -20.08 6.65
CA HIS A 313 48.46 -20.26 7.37
C HIS A 313 49.61 -20.65 6.45
N ALA A 314 49.34 -21.33 5.36
CA ALA A 314 50.34 -21.73 4.39
C ALA A 314 50.72 -20.61 3.39
N CYS A 315 49.95 -19.55 3.33
CA CYS A 315 50.21 -18.37 2.49
C CYS A 315 51.34 -17.52 3.09
N ARG A 316 52.28 -17.08 2.27
CA ARG A 316 53.27 -16.06 2.63
C ARG A 316 52.57 -14.71 2.65
N LYS A 317 52.74 -13.99 3.75
CA LYS A 317 52.17 -12.67 3.91
C LYS A 317 52.66 -11.74 2.80
N ASP A 318 51.72 -11.00 2.21
CA ASP A 318 51.95 -9.99 1.18
C ASP A 318 52.52 -10.52 -0.16
N GLU A 319 52.77 -11.82 -0.30
CA GLU A 319 53.24 -12.46 -1.52
C GLU A 319 52.16 -13.35 -2.16
N ASP A 320 51.54 -14.22 -1.37
CA ASP A 320 50.54 -15.18 -1.84
C ASP A 320 49.14 -14.67 -1.62
N ALA A 321 48.17 -15.09 -2.46
CA ALA A 321 46.81 -14.68 -2.34
C ALA A 321 45.83 -15.87 -2.32
N LEU A 322 44.94 -15.91 -1.32
CA LEU A 322 43.96 -16.97 -1.13
C LEU A 322 42.56 -16.40 -1.30
N PHE A 323 41.72 -17.12 -2.03
CA PHE A 323 40.35 -16.73 -2.35
C PHE A 323 39.41 -17.92 -2.17
N ARG A 324 38.17 -17.65 -1.70
CA ARG A 324 37.08 -18.60 -1.84
C ARG A 324 36.37 -18.36 -3.17
N PHE A 325 36.48 -19.32 -4.09
CA PHE A 325 36.01 -19.15 -5.46
C PHE A 325 34.60 -19.68 -5.67
N GLY A 326 34.21 -20.72 -4.93
CA GLY A 326 32.86 -21.31 -4.96
C GLY A 326 32.41 -21.76 -3.58
N GLY A 327 31.39 -22.61 -3.49
CA GLY A 327 30.89 -23.19 -2.24
C GLY A 327 31.97 -24.02 -1.51
N ASP A 328 32.61 -24.91 -2.25
CA ASP A 328 33.65 -25.83 -1.85
C ASP A 328 34.98 -25.59 -2.56
N GLU A 329 35.08 -24.53 -3.38
CA GLU A 329 36.23 -24.24 -4.21
C GLU A 329 37.06 -23.07 -3.67
N PHE A 330 38.40 -23.23 -3.67
CA PHE A 330 39.34 -22.17 -3.33
C PHE A 330 40.34 -21.97 -4.46
N ILE A 331 40.81 -20.75 -4.63
CA ILE A 331 41.95 -20.42 -5.47
C ILE A 331 43.09 -19.90 -4.58
N LEU A 332 44.26 -20.52 -4.72
CA LEU A 332 45.49 -20.08 -4.07
C LEU A 332 46.49 -19.67 -5.14
N LEU A 333 46.99 -18.45 -5.08
CA LEU A 333 48.00 -17.92 -5.97
C LEU A 333 49.33 -17.84 -5.22
N PHE A 334 50.32 -18.62 -5.64
CA PHE A 334 51.68 -18.58 -5.12
C PHE A 334 52.54 -17.71 -6.03
N HIS A 335 52.99 -16.58 -5.52
CA HIS A 335 53.85 -15.66 -6.26
C HIS A 335 55.27 -16.28 -6.44
N ASN A 336 55.77 -16.25 -7.68
CA ASN A 336 57.13 -16.70 -8.06
C ASN A 336 57.50 -18.09 -7.51
N MET A 337 56.57 -19.07 -7.60
CA MET A 337 56.76 -20.42 -7.09
C MET A 337 56.78 -21.46 -8.21
N THR A 338 57.63 -22.45 -8.10
CA THR A 338 57.68 -23.60 -9.03
C THR A 338 56.53 -24.57 -8.76
N ARG A 339 56.19 -25.38 -9.74
CA ARG A 339 55.15 -26.41 -9.59
C ARG A 339 55.43 -27.38 -8.44
N ASP A 340 56.69 -27.84 -8.32
CA ASP A 340 57.07 -28.81 -7.30
C ASP A 340 56.99 -28.20 -5.90
N SER A 341 57.44 -26.94 -5.74
CA SER A 341 57.33 -26.24 -4.46
C SER A 341 55.86 -25.97 -4.07
N ALA A 342 54.99 -25.63 -5.04
CA ALA A 342 53.55 -25.45 -4.81
C ALA A 342 52.89 -26.77 -4.43
N ARG A 343 53.26 -27.88 -5.11
CA ARG A 343 52.79 -29.23 -4.79
C ARG A 343 53.18 -29.64 -3.37
N GLN A 344 54.46 -29.53 -3.02
CA GLN A 344 54.98 -29.89 -1.70
C GLN A 344 54.26 -29.11 -0.59
N ARG A 345 53.94 -27.84 -0.84
CA ARG A 345 53.17 -27.02 0.12
C ARG A 345 51.72 -27.48 0.28
N LEU A 346 51.04 -27.83 -0.83
CA LEU A 346 49.66 -28.35 -0.76
C LEU A 346 49.65 -29.77 -0.11
N GLU A 347 50.66 -30.62 -0.36
CA GLU A 347 50.78 -31.90 0.30
C GLU A 347 50.94 -31.75 1.81
N SER A 348 51.79 -30.80 2.28
CA SER A 348 51.94 -30.55 3.71
C SER A 348 50.65 -30.03 4.35
N ILE A 349 49.84 -29.24 3.64
CA ILE A 349 48.54 -28.83 4.12
C ILE A 349 47.56 -30.02 4.19
N SER A 350 47.59 -30.91 3.20
CA SER A 350 46.77 -32.13 3.18
C SER A 350 47.14 -33.05 4.34
N GLU A 351 48.42 -33.19 4.66
CA GLU A 351 48.90 -33.99 5.83
C GLU A 351 48.44 -33.35 7.14
N ALA A 352 48.55 -32.02 7.29
CA ALA A 352 48.07 -31.32 8.46
C ALA A 352 46.55 -31.43 8.64
N LEU A 353 45.80 -31.40 7.54
CA LEU A 353 44.35 -31.63 7.54
C LEU A 353 43.97 -33.02 8.01
N ALA A 354 44.71 -34.04 7.54
CA ALA A 354 44.52 -35.43 7.95
C ALA A 354 44.85 -35.68 9.44
N GLN A 355 45.70 -34.86 10.05
CA GLN A 355 46.05 -34.93 11.48
C GLN A 355 45.12 -34.12 12.36
N THR A 356 44.19 -33.37 11.78
CA THR A 356 43.24 -32.59 12.55
C THR A 356 42.25 -33.52 13.24
N GLU A 357 42.13 -33.42 14.57
CA GLU A 357 41.13 -34.16 15.35
C GLU A 357 39.72 -33.67 15.03
N ALA A 358 39.13 -34.20 13.97
CA ALA A 358 37.77 -33.93 13.57
C ALA A 358 36.96 -35.23 13.58
N ASN A 359 35.68 -35.12 13.94
CA ASN A 359 34.73 -36.23 13.95
C ASN A 359 34.38 -36.76 12.54
N MET A 360 35.07 -36.27 11.50
CA MET A 360 34.84 -36.61 10.11
C MET A 360 36.14 -36.56 9.27
N PRO A 361 36.30 -37.39 8.25
CA PRO A 361 37.44 -37.33 7.34
C PRO A 361 37.33 -36.03 6.49
N MET A 362 38.37 -35.21 6.54
CA MET A 362 38.49 -34.00 5.72
C MET A 362 39.64 -34.19 4.71
N ALA A 363 39.38 -33.91 3.46
CA ALA A 363 40.36 -33.96 2.38
C ALA A 363 40.02 -32.95 1.28
N PHE A 364 40.97 -32.59 0.47
CA PHE A 364 40.77 -31.78 -0.71
C PHE A 364 41.53 -32.31 -1.92
N SER A 365 40.98 -32.05 -3.09
CA SER A 365 41.63 -32.29 -4.37
C SER A 365 42.12 -30.97 -4.95
N TYR A 366 43.23 -30.97 -5.67
CA TYR A 366 43.79 -29.75 -6.23
C TYR A 366 44.41 -29.95 -7.62
N GLY A 367 44.49 -28.86 -8.39
CA GLY A 367 45.25 -28.80 -9.64
C GLY A 367 46.11 -27.55 -9.68
N ILE A 368 47.32 -27.68 -10.23
CA ILE A 368 48.35 -26.62 -10.25
C ILE A 368 48.65 -26.21 -11.70
N ALA A 369 48.39 -24.97 -12.05
CA ALA A 369 48.76 -24.37 -13.33
C ALA A 369 49.79 -23.27 -13.14
N LEU A 370 50.95 -23.39 -13.75
CA LEU A 370 51.92 -22.31 -13.84
C LEU A 370 51.47 -21.31 -14.93
N ARG A 371 51.67 -20.03 -14.67
CA ARG A 371 51.46 -19.00 -15.69
C ARG A 371 52.34 -19.27 -16.92
N GLN A 372 51.74 -19.14 -18.11
CA GLN A 372 52.39 -19.22 -19.42
C GLN A 372 52.20 -17.91 -20.21
N PRO A 373 53.08 -17.59 -21.15
CA PRO A 373 52.87 -16.46 -22.06
C PRO A 373 51.53 -16.59 -22.77
N ASN A 374 50.78 -15.49 -22.90
CA ASN A 374 49.44 -15.40 -23.52
C ASN A 374 48.33 -16.13 -22.75
N ASP A 375 48.51 -16.50 -21.51
CA ASP A 375 47.41 -17.00 -20.69
C ASP A 375 46.35 -15.94 -20.51
N THR A 376 45.10 -16.36 -20.64
CA THR A 376 43.91 -15.61 -20.18
C THR A 376 43.44 -16.22 -18.85
N LEU A 377 42.54 -15.51 -18.19
CA LEU A 377 41.87 -15.95 -16.96
C LEU A 377 41.29 -17.37 -17.15
N ASP A 378 40.59 -17.59 -18.27
CA ASP A 378 39.90 -18.85 -18.55
C ASP A 378 40.89 -19.98 -18.83
N THR A 379 41.96 -19.72 -19.60
CA THR A 379 42.90 -20.77 -20.00
C THR A 379 43.71 -21.29 -18.79
N ILE A 380 44.14 -20.43 -17.88
CA ILE A 380 44.88 -20.86 -16.70
C ILE A 380 44.00 -21.61 -15.70
N ILE A 381 42.74 -21.16 -15.50
CA ILE A 381 41.79 -21.86 -14.64
C ILE A 381 41.45 -23.22 -15.22
N GLN A 382 41.15 -23.33 -16.52
CA GLN A 382 40.89 -24.63 -17.17
C GLN A 382 42.01 -25.64 -17.03
N ARG A 383 43.27 -25.20 -17.11
CA ARG A 383 44.44 -26.08 -16.93
C ARG A 383 44.56 -26.60 -15.50
N ALA A 384 44.23 -25.77 -14.51
CA ALA A 384 44.18 -26.18 -13.13
C ALA A 384 43.01 -27.13 -12.87
N ASP A 385 41.84 -26.80 -13.40
CA ASP A 385 40.63 -27.61 -13.23
C ASP A 385 40.79 -29.02 -13.79
N ALA A 386 41.33 -29.16 -14.99
CA ALA A 386 41.61 -30.48 -15.57
C ALA A 386 42.47 -31.39 -14.65
N GLN A 387 43.50 -30.83 -14.00
CA GLN A 387 44.36 -31.61 -13.08
C GLN A 387 43.65 -31.92 -11.75
N MET A 388 42.89 -30.96 -11.22
CA MET A 388 42.06 -31.15 -10.01
C MET A 388 41.04 -32.26 -10.23
N TYR A 389 40.40 -32.29 -11.39
CA TYR A 389 39.45 -33.32 -11.78
C TYR A 389 40.08 -34.73 -11.81
N ASP A 390 41.28 -34.88 -12.41
CA ASP A 390 42.02 -36.15 -12.45
C ASP A 390 42.35 -36.64 -11.04
N MET A 391 42.82 -35.76 -10.15
CA MET A 391 43.08 -36.06 -8.76
C MET A 391 41.84 -36.51 -8.01
N LYS A 392 40.72 -35.80 -8.20
CA LYS A 392 39.42 -36.10 -7.59
C LYS A 392 38.88 -37.47 -7.99
N HIS A 393 39.10 -37.87 -9.26
CA HIS A 393 38.76 -39.20 -9.75
C HIS A 393 39.67 -40.31 -9.15
N ALA A 394 40.95 -40.02 -8.98
CA ALA A 394 41.89 -40.96 -8.35
C ALA A 394 41.51 -41.17 -6.85
N HIS A 395 41.14 -40.11 -6.12
CA HIS A 395 40.69 -40.22 -4.72
C HIS A 395 39.40 -41.06 -4.61
N LYS A 396 38.39 -40.80 -5.43
CA LYS A 396 37.14 -41.60 -5.44
C LYS A 396 37.37 -43.08 -5.76
N SER A 397 38.31 -43.37 -6.66
CA SER A 397 38.65 -44.74 -7.04
C SER A 397 39.36 -45.49 -5.92
N ARG A 398 40.22 -44.84 -5.13
CA ARG A 398 40.89 -45.40 -3.94
C ARG A 398 39.85 -45.67 -2.84
N GLN A 399 39.05 -44.71 -2.50
CA GLN A 399 38.02 -44.85 -1.48
C GLN A 399 37.00 -45.98 -1.77
N SER A 400 36.67 -46.20 -3.07
CA SER A 400 35.81 -47.29 -3.49
C SER A 400 36.51 -48.68 -3.42
N ARG A 401 37.84 -48.74 -3.48
CA ARG A 401 38.62 -49.98 -3.30
C ARG A 401 38.75 -50.32 -1.82
N ASP A 402 39.08 -49.34 -0.98
CA ASP A 402 39.24 -49.52 0.46
C ASP A 402 37.93 -50.00 1.12
N LEU A 403 36.79 -49.43 0.73
CA LEU A 403 35.46 -49.88 1.16
C LEU A 403 35.13 -51.33 0.71
N LYS A 404 35.57 -51.72 -0.47
CA LYS A 404 35.36 -53.10 -0.95
C LYS A 404 36.26 -54.10 -0.22
N GLU A 405 37.45 -53.69 0.19
CA GLU A 405 38.40 -54.47 0.94
C GLU A 405 38.00 -54.67 2.39
N GLU A 406 37.50 -53.60 3.07
CA GLU A 406 36.90 -53.68 4.41
C GLU A 406 35.66 -54.59 4.46
N VAL A 407 34.79 -54.51 3.45
CA VAL A 407 33.59 -55.39 3.36
C VAL A 407 34.00 -56.83 3.11
N ARG A 408 35.17 -57.08 2.51
CA ARG A 408 35.66 -58.40 2.26
C ARG A 408 36.35 -59.04 3.51
N VAL A 409 37.08 -58.22 4.26
CA VAL A 409 37.74 -58.63 5.52
C VAL A 409 36.71 -58.89 6.64
N ASN A 410 35.59 -58.13 6.66
CA ASN A 410 34.53 -58.33 7.64
C ASN A 410 33.55 -59.48 7.29
N LYS A 411 33.78 -60.20 6.18
CA LYS A 411 32.98 -61.35 5.75
C LYS A 411 33.77 -62.66 5.88
N GLU A 412 35.02 -62.62 6.22
CA GLU A 412 35.88 -63.78 6.62
C GLU A 412 35.99 -63.86 8.16
#